data_671090d757d9e6c0d735ed72aadfab32
#
_entry.id   671090d757d9e6c0d735ed72aadfab32
#
_cell.length_a   1.000
_cell.length_b   1.000
_cell.length_c   1.000
_cell.angle_alpha   90.00
_cell.angle_beta   90.00
_cell.angle_gamma   90.00
#
_symmetry.space_group_name_H-M   'P 1'
#
loop_
_entity.id
_entity.type
_entity.pdbx_description
1 polymer ?
#
loop_
_entity_poly.entity_id
_entity_poly.type
_entity_poly.pdbx_seq_one_letter_code
_entity_poly.pdbx_strand_id
1 'polypeptide(L)'
;LEYYQMLRNSGYSDDDIILIMADDLAQNANNPEKGVVRRSVDGDNLYKNVVVDYRLEDITYNDLAVIFSGKPDVAHPEVLDSGAGDNVLFFWSSHGMPAGLALGDIDLVSGKQMARILQKMSDEQRFRKMMWIVEACYSGGVAKECEGIPGLLVMTAANANESSKADLWYAPYNVYLTNRFTSSIISRLYSDPATSLRDLYNVAFTGTLGSHVTIYNADNYGNLYQNTMREFLGK
;
A
#
# COMPACT_ATOMS: atom_id res chain seq x y z
N LEU A 1 7.43 4.91 0.64
CA LEU A 1 8.45 5.47 -0.28
C LEU A 1 9.07 4.43 -1.21
N GLU A 2 9.36 3.18 -0.78
CA GLU A 2 9.96 2.18 -1.68
C GLU A 2 9.09 1.82 -2.88
N TYR A 3 7.79 1.65 -2.69
CA TYR A 3 6.86 1.45 -3.82
C TYR A 3 6.87 2.65 -4.78
N TYR A 4 6.89 3.87 -4.25
CA TYR A 4 7.01 5.08 -5.06
C TYR A 4 8.29 5.04 -5.92
N GLN A 5 9.46 4.83 -5.30
CA GLN A 5 10.72 4.77 -6.04
C GLN A 5 10.76 3.60 -7.05
N MET A 6 10.17 2.46 -6.70
CA MET A 6 10.06 1.31 -7.62
C MET A 6 9.22 1.65 -8.84
N LEU A 7 8.06 2.29 -8.67
CA LEU A 7 7.21 2.73 -9.77
C LEU A 7 7.92 3.78 -10.64
N ARG A 8 8.56 4.78 -10.03
CA ARG A 8 9.37 5.79 -10.76
C ARG A 8 10.47 5.15 -11.59
N ASN A 9 11.19 4.20 -11.03
CA ASN A 9 12.25 3.45 -11.72
C ASN A 9 11.71 2.53 -12.83
N SER A 10 10.45 2.13 -12.74
CA SER A 10 9.73 1.35 -13.77
C SER A 10 9.11 2.22 -14.88
N GLY A 11 9.33 3.54 -14.86
CA GLY A 11 8.90 4.47 -15.90
C GLY A 11 7.56 5.17 -15.65
N TYR A 12 6.95 4.99 -14.48
CA TYR A 12 5.77 5.77 -14.09
C TYR A 12 6.16 7.23 -13.82
N SER A 13 5.36 8.19 -14.28
CA SER A 13 5.47 9.61 -13.92
C SER A 13 4.83 9.90 -12.57
N ASP A 14 5.02 11.09 -12.03
CA ASP A 14 4.29 11.50 -10.83
C ASP A 14 2.78 11.56 -11.07
N ASP A 15 2.35 11.94 -12.28
CA ASP A 15 0.93 11.95 -12.67
C ASP A 15 0.27 10.55 -12.65
N ASP A 16 1.06 9.47 -12.65
CA ASP A 16 0.57 8.09 -12.56
C ASP A 16 0.48 7.59 -11.09
N ILE A 17 0.97 8.37 -10.13
CA ILE A 17 1.14 7.96 -8.74
C ILE A 17 0.47 9.00 -7.83
N ILE A 18 -0.40 8.57 -6.94
CA ILE A 18 -0.91 9.44 -5.87
C ILE A 18 -0.24 9.02 -4.58
N LEU A 19 0.58 9.91 -4.01
CA LEU A 19 1.28 9.70 -2.76
C LEU A 19 0.63 10.49 -1.63
N ILE A 20 0.01 9.77 -0.70
CA ILE A 20 -0.52 10.32 0.56
C ILE A 20 0.41 9.87 1.68
N MET A 21 1.06 10.80 2.38
CA MET A 21 1.96 10.44 3.48
C MET A 21 2.05 11.56 4.53
N ALA A 22 2.41 11.18 5.75
CA ALA A 22 2.60 12.14 6.86
C ALA A 22 3.71 13.17 6.58
N ASP A 23 4.70 12.80 5.78
CA ASP A 23 5.86 13.64 5.41
C ASP A 23 6.61 14.26 6.60
N ASP A 24 6.62 13.55 7.72
CA ASP A 24 7.17 14.02 8.98
C ASP A 24 8.56 13.45 9.31
N LEU A 25 9.06 12.45 8.54
CA LEU A 25 10.32 11.76 8.84
C LEU A 25 11.54 12.52 8.32
N ALA A 26 11.51 12.99 7.07
CA ALA A 26 12.69 13.56 6.42
C ALA A 26 13.24 14.79 7.14
N GLN A 27 12.36 15.64 7.64
CA GLN A 27 12.70 16.86 8.36
C GLN A 27 12.48 16.76 9.89
N ASN A 28 12.14 15.57 10.39
CA ASN A 28 11.89 15.35 11.82
C ASN A 28 13.08 15.78 12.68
N ALA A 29 12.82 16.45 13.80
CA ALA A 29 13.88 16.94 14.71
C ALA A 29 14.84 15.83 15.16
N ASN A 30 14.35 14.61 15.31
CA ASN A 30 15.12 13.45 15.72
C ASN A 30 15.83 12.73 14.56
N ASN A 31 15.57 13.11 13.29
CA ASN A 31 16.29 12.56 12.16
C ASN A 31 17.68 13.22 12.07
N PRO A 32 18.78 12.48 12.28
CA PRO A 32 20.12 13.05 12.25
C PRO A 32 20.58 13.45 10.84
N GLU A 33 19.97 12.87 9.81
CA GLU A 33 20.26 13.17 8.42
C GLU A 33 19.05 13.84 7.74
N LYS A 34 18.95 15.18 7.88
CA LYS A 34 17.83 15.91 7.30
C LYS A 34 17.69 15.70 5.80
N GLY A 35 16.45 15.48 5.34
CA GLY A 35 16.14 15.20 3.95
C GLY A 35 16.44 13.75 3.51
N VAL A 36 16.77 12.88 4.44
CA VAL A 36 17.11 11.48 4.14
C VAL A 36 16.16 10.53 4.86
N VAL A 37 15.57 9.60 4.11
CA VAL A 37 14.79 8.48 4.63
C VAL A 37 15.33 7.19 4.00
N ARG A 38 15.68 6.19 4.81
CA ARG A 38 16.23 4.91 4.36
C ARG A 38 15.48 3.74 4.96
N ARG A 39 15.48 2.63 4.21
CA ARG A 39 14.98 1.33 4.69
C ARG A 39 16.05 0.53 5.44
N SER A 40 17.32 0.78 5.17
CA SER A 40 18.47 0.09 5.79
C SER A 40 19.58 1.09 6.06
N VAL A 41 20.51 0.72 6.92
CA VAL A 41 21.60 1.60 7.37
C VAL A 41 22.38 2.21 6.22
N ASP A 42 22.72 1.37 5.21
CA ASP A 42 23.51 1.76 4.03
C ASP A 42 22.63 1.88 2.77
N GLY A 43 21.32 2.00 2.94
CA GLY A 43 20.37 2.10 1.83
C GLY A 43 20.36 3.46 1.16
N ASP A 44 19.81 3.49 -0.05
CA ASP A 44 19.59 4.74 -0.79
C ASP A 44 18.61 5.66 -0.06
N ASN A 45 18.72 6.95 -0.34
CA ASN A 45 17.75 7.94 0.12
C ASN A 45 16.44 7.81 -0.67
N LEU A 46 15.43 7.22 -0.04
CA LEU A 46 14.10 7.01 -0.62
C LEU A 46 13.27 8.28 -0.72
N TYR A 47 13.69 9.38 -0.07
CA TYR A 47 12.98 10.66 -0.11
C TYR A 47 13.41 11.55 -1.28
N LYS A 48 14.43 11.13 -2.04
CA LYS A 48 14.95 11.91 -3.16
C LYS A 48 13.91 12.03 -4.29
N ASN A 49 13.62 13.27 -4.69
CA ASN A 49 12.69 13.60 -5.77
C ASN A 49 11.27 13.05 -5.55
N VAL A 50 10.84 12.94 -4.30
CA VAL A 50 9.48 12.53 -3.95
C VAL A 50 8.53 13.72 -4.11
N VAL A 51 7.41 13.49 -4.77
CA VAL A 51 6.26 14.40 -4.83
C VAL A 51 5.19 13.84 -3.90
N VAL A 52 4.78 14.63 -2.92
CA VAL A 52 3.70 14.29 -1.99
C VAL A 52 2.46 15.05 -2.43
N ASP A 53 1.42 14.33 -2.86
CA ASP A 53 0.19 14.94 -3.37
C ASP A 53 -0.69 15.42 -2.22
N TYR A 54 -0.76 14.61 -1.17
CA TYR A 54 -1.55 14.95 0.02
C TYR A 54 -0.79 14.61 1.29
N ARG A 55 -0.84 15.52 2.25
CA ARG A 55 -0.36 15.25 3.60
C ARG A 55 -1.42 14.43 4.34
N LEU A 56 -0.99 13.38 5.02
CA LEU A 56 -1.90 12.44 5.67
C LEU A 56 -2.76 13.12 6.77
N GLU A 57 -2.24 14.15 7.44
CA GLU A 57 -2.94 14.93 8.45
C GLU A 57 -4.11 15.75 7.91
N ASP A 58 -4.12 16.03 6.60
CA ASP A 58 -5.15 16.83 5.93
C ASP A 58 -6.23 15.95 5.27
N ILE A 59 -6.09 14.61 5.32
CA ILE A 59 -6.96 13.66 4.63
C ILE A 59 -7.90 12.96 5.59
N THR A 60 -9.19 13.01 5.28
CA THR A 60 -10.26 12.24 5.93
C THR A 60 -10.73 11.08 5.06
N TYR A 61 -11.62 10.24 5.60
CA TYR A 61 -12.30 9.20 4.80
C TYR A 61 -13.06 9.78 3.58
N ASN A 62 -13.68 10.95 3.73
CA ASN A 62 -14.39 11.57 2.62
C ASN A 62 -13.45 12.01 1.51
N ASP A 63 -12.28 12.55 1.86
CA ASP A 63 -11.26 12.95 0.90
C ASP A 63 -10.71 11.73 0.14
N LEU A 64 -10.47 10.61 0.83
CA LEU A 64 -10.14 9.35 0.15
C LEU A 64 -11.21 8.95 -0.86
N ALA A 65 -12.49 9.06 -0.50
CA ALA A 65 -13.59 8.71 -1.41
C ALA A 65 -13.63 9.61 -2.66
N VAL A 66 -13.23 10.88 -2.55
CA VAL A 66 -13.08 11.79 -3.70
C VAL A 66 -11.88 11.38 -4.54
N ILE A 67 -10.71 11.20 -3.93
CA ILE A 67 -9.47 10.81 -4.62
C ILE A 67 -9.69 9.52 -5.43
N PHE A 68 -10.29 8.51 -4.84
CA PHE A 68 -10.59 7.23 -5.52
C PHE A 68 -11.74 7.34 -6.54
N SER A 69 -12.56 8.40 -6.50
CA SER A 69 -13.65 8.59 -7.48
C SER A 69 -13.14 8.98 -8.87
N GLY A 70 -11.90 9.49 -8.98
CA GLY A 70 -11.34 10.03 -10.21
C GLY A 70 -12.04 11.29 -10.72
N LYS A 71 -12.73 12.01 -9.84
CA LYS A 71 -13.43 13.26 -10.15
C LYS A 71 -12.79 14.38 -9.35
N PRO A 72 -11.82 15.10 -9.95
CA PRO A 72 -11.11 16.15 -9.23
C PRO A 72 -12.04 17.29 -8.85
N ASP A 73 -11.73 17.93 -7.74
CA ASP A 73 -12.34 19.18 -7.30
C ASP A 73 -11.25 20.18 -6.86
N VAL A 74 -11.66 21.33 -6.36
CA VAL A 74 -10.69 22.39 -5.97
C VAL A 74 -9.78 21.95 -4.80
N ALA A 75 -10.30 21.13 -3.89
CA ALA A 75 -9.54 20.64 -2.73
C ALA A 75 -8.72 19.38 -3.10
N HIS A 76 -9.17 18.63 -4.12
CA HIS A 76 -8.54 17.38 -4.56
C HIS A 76 -8.23 17.45 -6.06
N PRO A 77 -7.19 18.21 -6.46
CA PRO A 77 -6.79 18.32 -7.87
C PRO A 77 -6.21 17.00 -8.41
N GLU A 78 -5.52 16.24 -7.56
CA GLU A 78 -4.93 14.96 -7.91
C GLU A 78 -5.86 13.82 -7.49
N VAL A 79 -6.38 13.07 -8.45
CA VAL A 79 -7.28 11.94 -8.21
C VAL A 79 -6.82 10.73 -9.03
N LEU A 80 -7.24 9.54 -8.60
CA LEU A 80 -6.91 8.31 -9.32
C LEU A 80 -7.65 8.28 -10.67
N ASP A 81 -6.99 8.73 -11.72
CA ASP A 81 -7.54 8.72 -13.08
C ASP A 81 -7.26 7.37 -13.76
N SER A 82 -8.09 6.40 -13.44
CA SER A 82 -8.04 5.05 -13.99
C SER A 82 -9.39 4.62 -14.54
N GLY A 83 -9.41 3.66 -15.46
CA GLY A 83 -10.60 3.17 -16.14
C GLY A 83 -10.61 1.65 -16.32
N ALA A 84 -11.57 1.14 -17.09
CA ALA A 84 -11.84 -0.29 -17.29
C ALA A 84 -10.65 -1.09 -17.88
N GLY A 85 -9.68 -0.44 -18.50
CA GLY A 85 -8.47 -1.05 -19.06
C GLY A 85 -7.30 -1.10 -18.11
N ASP A 86 -7.34 -0.34 -17.02
CA ASP A 86 -6.19 -0.09 -16.16
C ASP A 86 -6.08 -1.07 -15.02
N ASN A 87 -4.85 -1.32 -14.59
CA ASN A 87 -4.55 -2.03 -13.37
C ASN A 87 -4.07 -1.06 -12.30
N VAL A 88 -4.60 -1.18 -11.11
CA VAL A 88 -4.31 -0.30 -9.97
C VAL A 88 -3.52 -1.06 -8.92
N LEU A 89 -2.33 -0.56 -8.57
CA LEU A 89 -1.59 -1.00 -7.39
C LEU A 89 -1.90 -0.03 -6.24
N PHE A 90 -2.50 -0.53 -5.19
CA PHE A 90 -2.80 0.22 -4.00
C PHE A 90 -1.99 -0.31 -2.82
N PHE A 91 -1.20 0.52 -2.19
CA PHE A 91 -0.43 0.20 -0.99
C PHE A 91 -0.90 1.04 0.18
N TRP A 92 -1.20 0.40 1.30
CA TRP A 92 -1.55 1.07 2.56
C TRP A 92 -0.61 0.61 3.66
N SER A 93 0.06 1.53 4.31
CA SER A 93 0.88 1.27 5.48
C SER A 93 0.51 2.24 6.60
N SER A 94 -0.01 1.70 7.70
CA SER A 94 -0.40 2.49 8.88
C SER A 94 -0.51 1.63 10.12
N HIS A 95 -0.89 2.24 11.23
CA HIS A 95 -1.43 1.48 12.36
C HIS A 95 -2.76 0.84 11.98
N GLY A 96 -3.06 -0.30 12.60
CA GLY A 96 -4.33 -1.00 12.45
C GLY A 96 -4.85 -1.47 13.80
N MET A 97 -6.14 -1.58 13.91
CA MET A 97 -6.85 -2.11 15.07
C MET A 97 -8.08 -2.90 14.61
N PRO A 98 -8.74 -3.67 15.49
CA PRO A 98 -9.92 -4.45 15.09
C PRO A 98 -11.03 -3.63 14.44
N ALA A 99 -11.10 -2.31 14.70
CA ALA A 99 -12.10 -1.41 14.15
C ALA A 99 -11.76 -0.89 12.74
N GLY A 100 -10.49 -0.91 12.31
CA GLY A 100 -10.06 -0.39 11.01
C GLY A 100 -8.59 -0.04 10.92
N LEU A 101 -8.22 0.62 9.83
CA LEU A 101 -6.89 1.16 9.54
C LEU A 101 -6.83 2.63 9.96
N ALA A 102 -5.73 3.03 10.58
CA ALA A 102 -5.51 4.43 10.91
C ALA A 102 -5.31 5.28 9.64
N LEU A 103 -6.00 6.41 9.61
CA LEU A 103 -5.83 7.46 8.61
C LEU A 103 -5.40 8.73 9.35
N GLY A 104 -4.11 9.03 9.34
CA GLY A 104 -3.54 10.04 10.22
C GLY A 104 -3.59 9.63 11.70
N ASP A 105 -3.56 10.62 12.58
CA ASP A 105 -3.47 10.41 14.03
C ASP A 105 -4.83 10.21 14.72
N ILE A 106 -5.91 10.66 14.08
CA ILE A 106 -7.23 10.81 14.73
C ILE A 106 -8.38 10.08 14.02
N ASP A 107 -8.17 9.60 12.80
CA ASP A 107 -9.24 8.98 12.03
C ASP A 107 -8.99 7.48 11.79
N LEU A 108 -10.07 6.74 11.61
CA LEU A 108 -10.06 5.31 11.33
C LEU A 108 -10.94 5.01 10.14
N VAL A 109 -10.39 4.27 9.18
CA VAL A 109 -11.15 3.75 8.05
C VAL A 109 -11.50 2.28 8.30
N SER A 110 -12.77 2.01 8.56
CA SER A 110 -13.28 0.66 8.77
C SER A 110 -13.29 -0.15 7.47
N GLY A 111 -13.32 -1.49 7.57
CA GLY A 111 -13.46 -2.36 6.41
C GLY A 111 -14.68 -2.06 5.56
N LYS A 112 -15.83 -1.74 6.20
CA LYS A 112 -17.05 -1.36 5.47
C LYS A 112 -16.92 -0.05 4.70
N GLN A 113 -16.16 0.90 5.22
CA GLN A 113 -15.89 2.16 4.52
C GLN A 113 -14.98 1.92 3.31
N MET A 114 -13.91 1.13 3.46
CA MET A 114 -13.06 0.75 2.33
C MET A 114 -13.84 -0.06 1.29
N ALA A 115 -14.63 -1.04 1.72
CA ALA A 115 -15.46 -1.82 0.81
C ALA A 115 -16.42 -0.93 -0.03
N ARG A 116 -16.99 0.13 0.54
CA ARG A 116 -17.83 1.07 -0.21
C ARG A 116 -17.05 1.81 -1.30
N ILE A 117 -15.85 2.30 -0.99
CA ILE A 117 -15.00 2.98 -1.98
C ILE A 117 -14.65 2.00 -3.10
N LEU A 118 -14.11 0.83 -2.76
CA LEU A 118 -13.61 -0.14 -3.74
C LEU A 118 -14.74 -0.79 -4.55
N GLN A 119 -15.91 -1.04 -3.94
CA GLN A 119 -17.08 -1.51 -4.67
C GLN A 119 -17.56 -0.47 -5.67
N LYS A 120 -17.63 0.80 -5.28
CA LYS A 120 -17.98 1.89 -6.19
C LYS A 120 -17.03 2.01 -7.36
N MET A 121 -15.72 1.89 -7.13
CA MET A 121 -14.73 1.85 -8.20
C MET A 121 -14.97 0.69 -9.16
N SER A 122 -15.28 -0.49 -8.64
CA SER A 122 -15.60 -1.68 -9.45
C SER A 122 -16.88 -1.48 -10.26
N ASP A 123 -17.94 -0.96 -9.64
CA ASP A 123 -19.23 -0.69 -10.30
C ASP A 123 -19.09 0.37 -11.41
N GLU A 124 -18.26 1.38 -11.20
CA GLU A 124 -17.95 2.43 -12.17
C GLU A 124 -16.85 2.03 -13.16
N GLN A 125 -16.39 0.77 -13.12
CA GLN A 125 -15.32 0.23 -13.97
C GLN A 125 -14.03 1.08 -13.94
N ARG A 126 -13.60 1.48 -12.75
CA ARG A 126 -12.41 2.30 -12.53
C ARG A 126 -11.10 1.51 -12.49
N PHE A 127 -11.16 0.22 -12.62
CA PHE A 127 -10.01 -0.68 -12.80
C PHE A 127 -10.44 -1.97 -13.49
N ARG A 128 -9.51 -2.58 -14.22
CA ARG A 128 -9.62 -3.96 -14.70
C ARG A 128 -9.24 -4.94 -13.59
N LYS A 129 -8.14 -4.64 -12.91
CA LYS A 129 -7.62 -5.38 -11.75
C LYS A 129 -7.05 -4.40 -10.74
N MET A 130 -7.24 -4.71 -9.47
CA MET A 130 -6.61 -3.99 -8.38
C MET A 130 -5.90 -4.97 -7.46
N MET A 131 -4.63 -4.68 -7.17
CA MET A 131 -3.86 -5.33 -6.11
C MET A 131 -3.73 -4.38 -4.93
N TRP A 132 -4.37 -4.70 -3.82
CA TRP A 132 -4.26 -3.93 -2.58
C TRP A 132 -3.34 -4.66 -1.60
N ILE A 133 -2.23 -4.03 -1.25
CA ILE A 133 -1.24 -4.52 -0.27
C ILE A 133 -1.40 -3.71 1.01
N VAL A 134 -1.66 -4.38 2.14
CA VAL A 134 -1.96 -3.73 3.42
C VAL A 134 -0.94 -4.12 4.49
N GLU A 135 -0.08 -3.18 4.84
CA GLU A 135 0.86 -3.29 5.96
C GLU A 135 0.27 -2.63 7.20
N ALA A 136 -0.48 -3.40 7.99
CA ALA A 136 -1.07 -2.93 9.24
C ALA A 136 -1.40 -4.10 10.18
N CYS A 137 -1.44 -3.82 11.48
CA CYS A 137 -2.02 -4.73 12.45
C CYS A 137 -3.51 -4.97 12.14
N TYR A 138 -4.03 -6.14 12.40
CA TYR A 138 -5.45 -6.52 12.21
C TYR A 138 -5.99 -6.30 10.78
N SER A 139 -5.11 -6.12 9.80
CA SER A 139 -5.44 -5.75 8.41
C SER A 139 -6.38 -6.74 7.73
N GLY A 140 -6.34 -8.02 8.10
CA GLY A 140 -7.27 -9.02 7.61
C GLY A 140 -8.74 -8.73 7.93
N GLY A 141 -9.02 -8.01 9.02
CA GLY A 141 -10.38 -7.60 9.38
C GLY A 141 -10.97 -6.62 8.36
N VAL A 142 -10.17 -5.69 7.87
CA VAL A 142 -10.59 -4.74 6.82
C VAL A 142 -10.70 -5.44 5.47
N ALA A 143 -9.72 -6.27 5.11
CA ALA A 143 -9.70 -6.98 3.84
C ALA A 143 -10.90 -7.92 3.66
N LYS A 144 -11.36 -8.57 4.73
CA LYS A 144 -12.52 -9.46 4.73
C LYS A 144 -13.81 -8.76 4.29
N GLU A 145 -14.00 -7.51 4.65
CA GLU A 145 -15.19 -6.73 4.24
C GLU A 145 -15.19 -6.41 2.72
N CYS A 146 -14.05 -6.57 2.06
CA CYS A 146 -13.89 -6.33 0.62
C CYS A 146 -14.03 -7.61 -0.22
N GLU A 147 -14.35 -8.75 0.38
CA GLU A 147 -14.62 -9.98 -0.36
C GLU A 147 -15.87 -9.82 -1.24
N GLY A 148 -15.82 -10.42 -2.43
CA GLY A 148 -16.89 -10.32 -3.42
C GLY A 148 -16.72 -9.19 -4.45
N ILE A 149 -15.79 -8.25 -4.25
CA ILE A 149 -15.55 -7.16 -5.21
C ILE A 149 -14.81 -7.70 -6.44
N PRO A 150 -15.41 -7.63 -7.66
CA PRO A 150 -14.78 -8.17 -8.86
C PRO A 150 -13.45 -7.48 -9.20
N GLY A 151 -12.44 -8.26 -9.57
CA GLY A 151 -11.12 -7.77 -9.98
C GLY A 151 -10.22 -7.26 -8.86
N LEU A 152 -10.67 -7.25 -7.61
CA LEU A 152 -9.87 -6.88 -6.45
C LEU A 152 -9.18 -8.10 -5.85
N LEU A 153 -7.87 -7.98 -5.57
CA LEU A 153 -7.12 -8.90 -4.71
C LEU A 153 -6.53 -8.12 -3.54
N VAL A 154 -6.66 -8.64 -2.33
CA VAL A 154 -6.08 -8.01 -1.13
C VAL A 154 -5.07 -8.95 -0.49
N MET A 155 -3.86 -8.45 -0.21
CA MET A 155 -2.83 -9.18 0.55
C MET A 155 -2.49 -8.38 1.80
N THR A 156 -2.55 -9.02 2.96
CA THR A 156 -2.40 -8.36 4.26
C THR A 156 -1.24 -8.91 5.07
N ALA A 157 -0.55 -8.06 5.82
CA ALA A 157 0.56 -8.41 6.69
C ALA A 157 0.16 -9.25 7.91
N ALA A 158 -1.10 -9.19 8.30
CA ALA A 158 -1.64 -9.87 9.48
C ALA A 158 -3.08 -10.30 9.23
N ASN A 159 -3.54 -11.33 9.95
CA ASN A 159 -4.94 -11.69 9.98
C ASN A 159 -5.76 -10.71 10.85
N ALA A 160 -7.07 -10.95 10.99
CA ALA A 160 -7.98 -10.06 11.72
C ALA A 160 -7.75 -10.00 13.24
N ASN A 161 -6.90 -10.86 13.82
CA ASN A 161 -6.79 -11.06 15.26
C ASN A 161 -5.37 -10.84 15.79
N GLU A 162 -4.46 -10.28 15.00
CA GLU A 162 -3.06 -10.14 15.37
C GLU A 162 -2.42 -8.85 14.87
N SER A 163 -1.25 -8.53 15.44
CA SER A 163 -0.43 -7.42 15.02
C SER A 163 0.57 -7.83 13.95
N SER A 164 0.79 -6.98 12.95
CA SER A 164 1.94 -7.06 12.04
C SER A 164 3.25 -6.79 12.77
N LYS A 165 4.39 -7.05 12.12
CA LYS A 165 5.71 -7.01 12.77
C LYS A 165 6.65 -6.04 12.07
N ALA A 166 7.19 -5.11 12.87
CA ALA A 166 8.32 -4.28 12.48
C ALA A 166 9.60 -5.12 12.32
N ASP A 167 10.56 -4.60 11.58
CA ASP A 167 11.83 -5.25 11.27
C ASP A 167 12.99 -4.25 11.23
N LEU A 168 14.23 -4.78 11.25
CA LEU A 168 15.46 -4.00 11.21
C LEU A 168 15.53 -2.91 12.29
N TRP A 169 15.54 -3.35 13.56
CA TRP A 169 15.80 -2.44 14.67
C TRP A 169 17.17 -1.77 14.54
N TYR A 170 17.18 -0.44 14.51
CA TYR A 170 18.41 0.34 14.43
C TYR A 170 18.64 1.09 15.74
N ALA A 171 19.46 0.50 16.61
CA ALA A 171 19.70 0.99 17.95
C ALA A 171 20.21 2.46 18.05
N PRO A 172 21.08 2.95 17.11
CA PRO A 172 21.52 4.34 17.19
C PRO A 172 20.41 5.39 17.13
N TYR A 173 19.30 5.08 16.45
CA TYR A 173 18.15 5.98 16.31
C TYR A 173 16.94 5.54 17.11
N ASN A 174 17.04 4.37 17.78
CA ASN A 174 15.97 3.79 18.59
C ASN A 174 14.66 3.61 17.77
N VAL A 175 14.78 3.15 16.52
CA VAL A 175 13.66 2.95 15.58
C VAL A 175 13.77 1.63 14.83
N TYR A 176 12.65 1.15 14.32
CA TYR A 176 12.61 0.16 13.26
C TYR A 176 12.67 0.86 11.90
N LEU A 177 13.46 0.32 10.98
CA LEU A 177 13.64 0.92 9.65
C LEU A 177 12.61 0.42 8.64
N THR A 178 11.98 -0.73 8.90
CA THR A 178 11.01 -1.35 7.99
C THR A 178 10.07 -2.30 8.71
N ASN A 179 9.20 -2.98 7.95
CA ASN A 179 8.30 -4.02 8.40
C ASN A 179 8.58 -5.33 7.65
N ARG A 180 8.40 -6.48 8.30
CA ARG A 180 8.74 -7.81 7.73
C ARG A 180 7.99 -8.13 6.46
N PHE A 181 6.69 -7.88 6.44
CA PHE A 181 5.85 -8.13 5.28
C PHE A 181 6.27 -7.27 4.09
N THR A 182 6.36 -5.96 4.26
CA THR A 182 6.81 -5.03 3.22
C THR A 182 8.21 -5.38 2.72
N SER A 183 9.15 -5.69 3.62
CA SER A 183 10.52 -6.09 3.24
C SER A 183 10.54 -7.34 2.38
N SER A 184 9.75 -8.35 2.71
CA SER A 184 9.67 -9.60 1.95
C SER A 184 9.14 -9.36 0.53
N ILE A 185 8.08 -8.57 0.39
CA ILE A 185 7.50 -8.21 -0.91
C ILE A 185 8.50 -7.39 -1.73
N ILE A 186 9.03 -6.31 -1.19
CA ILE A 186 9.94 -5.40 -1.89
C ILE A 186 11.19 -6.14 -2.35
N SER A 187 11.79 -6.98 -1.52
CA SER A 187 12.96 -7.79 -1.89
C SER A 187 12.65 -8.74 -3.04
N ARG A 188 11.46 -9.33 -3.06
CA ARG A 188 11.03 -10.19 -4.17
C ARG A 188 10.83 -9.38 -5.44
N LEU A 189 10.17 -8.21 -5.38
CA LEU A 189 9.90 -7.38 -6.54
C LEU A 189 11.18 -6.81 -7.18
N TYR A 190 12.21 -6.49 -6.38
CA TYR A 190 13.51 -6.10 -6.93
C TYR A 190 14.22 -7.26 -7.63
N SER A 191 14.10 -8.48 -7.13
CA SER A 191 14.74 -9.65 -7.74
C SER A 191 13.98 -10.21 -8.94
N ASP A 192 12.66 -10.10 -8.94
CA ASP A 192 11.76 -10.61 -9.98
C ASP A 192 10.48 -9.77 -10.05
N PRO A 193 10.48 -8.66 -10.79
CA PRO A 193 9.29 -7.80 -10.95
C PRO A 193 8.16 -8.48 -11.73
N ALA A 194 8.43 -9.60 -12.39
CA ALA A 194 7.44 -10.41 -13.10
C ALA A 194 6.92 -11.60 -12.29
N THR A 195 7.23 -11.67 -11.00
CA THR A 195 6.81 -12.77 -10.12
C THR A 195 5.30 -12.97 -10.17
N SER A 196 4.83 -14.23 -10.16
CA SER A 196 3.39 -14.51 -10.07
C SER A 196 2.83 -14.02 -8.73
N LEU A 197 1.55 -13.68 -8.70
CA LEU A 197 0.91 -13.26 -7.44
C LEU A 197 0.91 -14.40 -6.40
N ARG A 198 0.89 -15.64 -6.87
CA ARG A 198 1.02 -16.81 -5.99
C ARG A 198 2.42 -16.91 -5.38
N ASP A 199 3.47 -16.74 -6.19
CA ASP A 199 4.85 -16.80 -5.68
C ASP A 199 5.16 -15.61 -4.79
N LEU A 200 4.64 -14.42 -5.11
CA LEU A 200 4.74 -13.26 -4.23
C LEU A 200 4.12 -13.54 -2.86
N TYR A 201 2.92 -14.12 -2.85
CA TYR A 201 2.27 -14.55 -1.60
C TYR A 201 3.13 -15.57 -0.83
N ASN A 202 3.66 -16.59 -1.50
CA ASN A 202 4.48 -17.61 -0.86
C ASN A 202 5.73 -17.00 -0.20
N VAL A 203 6.40 -16.07 -0.88
CA VAL A 203 7.57 -15.37 -0.35
C VAL A 203 7.16 -14.47 0.83
N ALA A 204 6.09 -13.71 0.70
CA ALA A 204 5.58 -12.88 1.78
C ALA A 204 5.19 -13.71 3.00
N PHE A 205 4.48 -14.83 2.80
CA PHE A 205 4.06 -15.73 3.87
C PHE A 205 5.24 -16.36 4.62
N THR A 206 6.24 -16.84 3.89
CA THR A 206 7.43 -17.47 4.50
C THR A 206 8.39 -16.47 5.11
N GLY A 207 8.49 -15.27 4.56
CA GLY A 207 9.38 -14.21 5.05
C GLY A 207 8.81 -13.40 6.21
N THR A 208 7.50 -13.41 6.42
CA THR A 208 6.85 -12.63 7.49
C THR A 208 6.70 -13.48 8.75
N LEU A 209 7.76 -13.54 9.55
CA LEU A 209 7.73 -14.27 10.81
C LEU A 209 6.98 -13.48 11.91
N GLY A 210 6.06 -14.14 12.59
CA GLY A 210 5.35 -13.60 13.76
C GLY A 210 4.01 -12.94 13.47
N SER A 211 3.56 -12.93 12.21
CA SER A 211 2.18 -12.67 11.80
C SER A 211 1.83 -13.52 10.58
N HIS A 212 0.54 -13.65 10.26
CA HIS A 212 0.05 -14.50 9.19
C HIS A 212 -0.37 -13.66 7.98
N VAL A 213 0.47 -13.65 6.96
CA VAL A 213 0.12 -13.06 5.66
C VAL A 213 -1.09 -13.80 5.10
N THR A 214 -2.09 -13.07 4.68
CA THR A 214 -3.32 -13.65 4.14
C THR A 214 -3.72 -12.97 2.84
N ILE A 215 -4.28 -13.73 1.92
CA ILE A 215 -4.92 -13.25 0.69
C ILE A 215 -6.44 -13.34 0.85
N TYR A 216 -7.11 -12.29 0.43
CA TYR A 216 -8.58 -12.20 0.38
C TYR A 216 -9.04 -11.96 -1.05
N ASN A 217 -10.25 -12.43 -1.34
CA ASN A 217 -10.96 -12.23 -2.60
C ASN A 217 -10.32 -12.90 -3.84
N ALA A 218 -9.49 -13.93 -3.67
CA ALA A 218 -8.82 -14.61 -4.77
C ALA A 218 -9.80 -15.22 -5.79
N ASP A 219 -10.94 -15.74 -5.33
CA ASP A 219 -11.96 -16.37 -6.19
C ASP A 219 -12.62 -15.37 -7.16
N ASN A 220 -12.62 -14.08 -6.83
CA ASN A 220 -13.18 -13.00 -7.66
C ASN A 220 -12.12 -12.25 -8.48
N TYR A 221 -10.84 -12.64 -8.35
CA TYR A 221 -9.73 -11.99 -9.03
C TYR A 221 -9.25 -12.78 -10.27
N GLY A 222 -9.09 -14.06 -10.12
CA GLY A 222 -8.59 -14.95 -11.18
C GLY A 222 -7.39 -15.80 -10.76
N ASN A 223 -6.77 -16.47 -11.72
CA ASN A 223 -5.70 -17.42 -11.45
C ASN A 223 -4.40 -16.73 -11.01
N LEU A 224 -4.03 -16.86 -9.76
CA LEU A 224 -2.86 -16.20 -9.17
C LEU A 224 -1.51 -16.72 -9.70
N TYR A 225 -1.46 -17.89 -10.33
CA TYR A 225 -0.25 -18.40 -11.00
C TYR A 225 -0.01 -17.75 -12.36
N GLN A 226 -1.06 -17.28 -13.03
CA GLN A 226 -0.99 -16.66 -14.35
C GLN A 226 -0.91 -15.12 -14.26
N ASN A 227 -1.44 -14.54 -13.20
CA ASN A 227 -1.36 -13.10 -12.97
C ASN A 227 -0.04 -12.76 -12.25
N THR A 228 0.63 -11.73 -12.70
CA THR A 228 1.96 -11.35 -12.23
C THR A 228 2.02 -9.90 -11.78
N MET A 229 3.01 -9.55 -10.98
CA MET A 229 3.26 -8.17 -10.58
C MET A 229 3.67 -7.27 -11.74
N ARG A 230 4.12 -7.84 -12.86
CA ARG A 230 4.40 -7.07 -14.09
C ARG A 230 3.16 -6.32 -14.60
N GLU A 231 1.96 -6.84 -14.34
CA GLU A 231 0.70 -6.18 -14.71
C GLU A 231 0.50 -4.83 -13.99
N PHE A 232 1.22 -4.59 -12.90
CA PHE A 232 1.15 -3.40 -12.06
C PHE A 232 2.44 -2.57 -12.06
N LEU A 233 3.58 -3.17 -12.40
CA LEU A 233 4.90 -2.55 -12.35
C LEU A 233 5.50 -2.30 -13.73
N GLY A 234 4.87 -2.82 -14.80
CA GLY A 234 5.35 -2.66 -16.18
C GLY A 234 4.60 -1.54 -16.87
N LYS A 235 5.30 -0.45 -17.21
CA LYS A 235 4.79 0.59 -18.11
C LYS A 235 5.37 0.41 -19.50
#